data_541eb418068c9e0daf135f16656dd1a3
#
_entry.id   541eb418068c9e0daf135f16656dd1a3
#
_cell.length_a   1.000
_cell.length_b   1.000
_cell.length_c   1.000
_cell.angle_alpha   90.00
_cell.angle_beta   90.00
_cell.angle_gamma   90.00
#
_symmetry.space_group_name_H-M   'P 1'
#
loop_
_entity.id
_entity.type
_entity.pdbx_description
1 polymer ?
#
loop_
_entity_poly.entity_id
_entity_poly.type
_entity_poly.pdbx_seq_one_letter_code
_entity_poly.pdbx_strand_id
1 'polypeptide(L)'
;VQSLVNILPSEDAFHQEAARISMMSQMIENGQTGNKKGLGFYRNSDDGREVLDLIDLSYGPAPRLNLTLAEKAEQQGVKHLLKDNGVYGQFAWRVLSRSLCYAASLIPEVGDSPVGIDDAMKLGYNWIKGPFELLDDIGVDFFINRLEAENRAVPTFLLEARGSSFYRVHHNDHGNELQCRLIGGQWQAIQRDEGIVRFTEKRQTIQPINTCAVASWYDLDNIAVVEFHSKANALDAE
;
A
#
# COMPACT_ATOMS: atom_id res chain seq x y z
N VAL A 1 18.39 -4.48 -6.00
CA VAL A 1 18.21 -3.41 -6.99
C VAL A 1 19.04 -3.69 -8.24
N GLN A 2 20.39 -3.80 -8.15
CA GLN A 2 21.24 -4.06 -9.32
C GLN A 2 20.85 -5.33 -10.09
N SER A 3 20.43 -6.39 -9.38
CA SER A 3 19.93 -7.61 -10.00
C SER A 3 18.68 -7.38 -10.85
N LEU A 4 17.76 -6.53 -10.38
CA LEU A 4 16.54 -6.18 -11.12
C LEU A 4 16.87 -5.33 -12.36
N VAL A 5 17.79 -4.36 -12.22
CA VAL A 5 18.29 -3.58 -13.38
C VAL A 5 18.83 -4.47 -14.50
N ASN A 6 19.47 -5.58 -14.14
CA ASN A 6 20.08 -6.49 -15.10
C ASN A 6 19.11 -7.51 -15.74
N ILE A 7 17.94 -7.72 -15.12
CA ILE A 7 16.98 -8.76 -15.51
C ILE A 7 15.77 -8.16 -16.22
N LEU A 8 15.31 -7.00 -15.77
CA LEU A 8 14.12 -6.36 -16.32
C LEU A 8 14.36 -5.84 -17.74
N PRO A 9 13.35 -5.88 -18.63
CA PRO A 9 13.41 -5.28 -19.95
C PRO A 9 13.85 -3.81 -19.91
N SER A 10 14.57 -3.34 -20.92
CA SER A 10 15.10 -1.96 -20.95
C SER A 10 14.06 -0.87 -20.91
N GLU A 11 12.85 -1.16 -21.38
CA GLU A 11 11.66 -0.31 -21.38
C GLU A 11 10.90 -0.27 -20.06
N ASP A 12 11.25 -1.14 -19.09
CA ASP A 12 10.59 -1.19 -17.80
C ASP A 12 10.79 0.11 -17.02
N ALA A 13 9.69 0.65 -16.47
CA ALA A 13 9.68 1.90 -15.72
C ALA A 13 10.62 1.88 -14.50
N PHE A 14 10.98 0.71 -13.97
CA PHE A 14 11.94 0.55 -12.90
C PHE A 14 13.31 1.18 -13.20
N HIS A 15 13.75 1.14 -14.48
CA HIS A 15 15.03 1.72 -14.89
C HIS A 15 15.10 3.23 -14.65
N GLN A 16 13.98 3.94 -14.74
CA GLN A 16 13.94 5.39 -14.48
C GLN A 16 14.18 5.70 -12.99
N GLU A 17 13.76 4.80 -12.10
CA GLU A 17 13.96 4.95 -10.66
C GLU A 17 15.34 4.42 -10.23
N ALA A 18 15.84 3.38 -10.87
CA ALA A 18 17.14 2.78 -10.58
C ALA A 18 18.32 3.71 -10.88
N ALA A 19 18.18 4.62 -11.85
CA ALA A 19 19.23 5.57 -12.22
C ALA A 19 19.67 6.55 -11.10
N ARG A 20 18.94 6.59 -9.97
CA ARG A 20 19.20 7.48 -8.83
C ARG A 20 19.93 6.84 -7.66
N ILE A 21 20.58 5.70 -7.86
CA ILE A 21 21.12 4.87 -6.77
C ILE A 21 22.61 5.19 -6.46
N SER A 22 23.19 6.26 -7.00
CA SER A 22 24.60 6.62 -6.70
C SER A 22 24.91 6.67 -5.21
N MET A 23 24.00 7.25 -4.40
CA MET A 23 24.13 7.28 -2.96
C MET A 23 24.15 5.87 -2.32
N MET A 24 23.30 4.96 -2.77
CA MET A 24 23.28 3.60 -2.26
C MET A 24 24.56 2.84 -2.61
N SER A 25 25.15 3.10 -3.79
CA SER A 25 26.44 2.54 -4.16
C SER A 25 27.54 3.03 -3.22
N GLN A 26 27.58 4.32 -2.94
CA GLN A 26 28.52 4.89 -1.97
C GLN A 26 28.33 4.31 -0.56
N MET A 27 27.09 4.15 -0.11
CA MET A 27 26.81 3.50 1.18
C MET A 27 27.34 2.07 1.23
N ILE A 28 27.15 1.30 0.15
CA ILE A 28 27.66 -0.08 0.05
C ILE A 28 29.20 -0.09 0.12
N GLU A 29 29.87 0.78 -0.65
CA GLU A 29 31.32 0.93 -0.65
C GLU A 29 31.86 1.29 0.74
N ASN A 30 31.13 2.14 1.48
CA ASN A 30 31.44 2.52 2.85
C ASN A 30 31.06 1.44 3.89
N GLY A 31 30.51 0.29 3.49
CA GLY A 31 30.10 -0.77 4.39
C GLY A 31 28.78 -0.48 5.13
N GLN A 32 28.04 0.57 4.76
CA GLN A 32 26.77 1.00 5.36
C GLN A 32 25.60 0.19 4.81
N THR A 33 25.62 -1.13 5.02
CA THR A 33 24.68 -2.09 4.37
C THR A 33 23.49 -2.50 5.22
N GLY A 34 23.29 -1.85 6.37
CA GLY A 34 22.13 -2.02 7.25
C GLY A 34 22.44 -2.61 8.61
N ASN A 35 21.42 -2.84 9.40
CA ASN A 35 21.50 -3.24 10.80
C ASN A 35 22.35 -4.49 11.06
N LYS A 36 22.37 -5.46 10.14
CA LYS A 36 23.19 -6.68 10.26
C LYS A 36 24.71 -6.39 10.30
N LYS A 37 25.12 -5.27 9.73
CA LYS A 37 26.50 -4.78 9.76
C LYS A 37 26.72 -3.64 10.76
N GLY A 38 25.70 -3.30 11.54
CA GLY A 38 25.73 -2.20 12.50
C GLY A 38 25.58 -0.80 11.92
N LEU A 39 25.66 -0.65 10.60
CA LEU A 39 25.62 0.63 9.89
C LEU A 39 24.69 0.56 8.69
N GLY A 40 23.81 1.54 8.52
CA GLY A 40 22.89 1.68 7.41
C GLY A 40 22.35 3.12 7.36
N PHE A 41 21.11 3.33 6.95
CA PHE A 41 20.45 4.64 7.11
C PHE A 41 20.31 5.05 8.58
N TYR A 42 20.35 4.07 9.46
CA TYR A 42 20.37 4.26 10.91
C TYR A 42 21.50 3.44 11.52
N ARG A 43 22.02 3.90 12.65
CA ARG A 43 22.88 3.13 13.55
C ARG A 43 22.49 3.37 14.99
N ASN A 44 22.83 2.45 15.87
CA ASN A 44 22.76 2.65 17.31
C ASN A 44 24.13 3.02 17.82
N SER A 45 24.21 4.08 18.63
CA SER A 45 25.37 4.50 19.39
C SER A 45 25.08 4.43 20.88
N ASP A 46 26.05 4.65 21.73
CA ASP A 46 25.86 4.71 23.20
C ASP A 46 24.90 5.82 23.61
N ASP A 47 24.84 6.89 22.83
CA ASP A 47 23.95 8.05 23.03
C ASP A 47 22.54 7.86 22.44
N GLY A 48 22.27 6.72 21.78
CA GLY A 48 20.99 6.41 21.20
C GLY A 48 21.00 6.16 19.70
N ARG A 49 19.85 6.31 19.07
CA ARG A 49 19.68 6.07 17.63
C ARG A 49 20.10 7.29 16.82
N GLU A 50 20.99 7.09 15.86
CA GLU A 50 21.46 8.10 14.91
C GLU A 50 20.92 7.80 13.52
N VAL A 51 20.79 8.85 12.71
CA VAL A 51 20.37 8.81 11.31
C VAL A 51 21.48 9.34 10.41
N LEU A 52 21.62 8.73 9.24
CA LEU A 52 22.57 9.13 8.21
C LEU A 52 22.08 10.42 7.53
N ASP A 53 22.89 11.46 7.51
CA ASP A 53 22.70 12.59 6.60
C ASP A 53 23.00 12.13 5.17
N LEU A 54 22.04 12.37 4.25
CA LEU A 54 22.14 11.87 2.88
C LEU A 54 23.01 12.77 1.98
N ILE A 55 23.48 13.90 2.48
CA ILE A 55 24.29 14.85 1.74
C ILE A 55 25.77 14.53 1.96
N ASP A 56 26.18 14.45 3.21
CA ASP A 56 27.59 14.27 3.58
C ASP A 56 27.93 12.87 4.11
N LEU A 57 26.90 12.01 4.23
CA LEU A 57 27.00 10.64 4.75
C LEU A 57 27.52 10.55 6.19
N SER A 58 27.40 11.61 6.97
CA SER A 58 27.68 11.61 8.41
C SER A 58 26.49 11.12 9.23
N TYR A 59 26.74 10.66 10.45
CA TYR A 59 25.68 10.28 11.38
C TYR A 59 25.45 11.36 12.43
N GLY A 60 24.19 11.68 12.66
CA GLY A 60 23.76 12.59 13.70
C GLY A 60 22.56 12.04 14.48
N PRO A 61 22.20 12.67 15.60
CA PRO A 61 21.06 12.25 16.41
C PRO A 61 19.78 12.18 15.57
N ALA A 62 19.02 11.08 15.68
CA ALA A 62 17.74 10.96 14.98
C ALA A 62 16.75 12.01 15.52
N PRO A 63 16.22 12.90 14.67
CA PRO A 63 15.29 13.92 15.11
C PRO A 63 13.98 13.27 15.60
N ARG A 64 13.40 13.82 16.66
CA ARG A 64 12.04 13.47 17.05
C ARG A 64 11.08 14.19 16.09
N LEU A 65 10.46 13.45 15.21
CA LEU A 65 9.48 14.00 14.27
C LEU A 65 8.11 14.00 14.92
N ASN A 66 7.42 15.16 14.88
CA ASN A 66 6.00 15.23 15.19
C ASN A 66 5.24 15.05 13.88
N LEU A 67 4.67 13.86 13.68
CA LEU A 67 3.97 13.47 12.46
C LEU A 67 2.45 13.60 12.61
N THR A 68 1.98 14.73 13.12
CA THR A 68 0.53 15.01 13.28
C THR A 68 -0.27 14.76 11.99
N LEU A 69 0.34 14.98 10.83
CA LEU A 69 -0.29 14.69 9.55
C LEU A 69 -0.44 13.17 9.30
N ALA A 70 0.53 12.37 9.73
CA ALA A 70 0.44 10.91 9.64
C ALA A 70 -0.63 10.36 10.58
N GLU A 71 -0.73 10.90 11.81
CA GLU A 71 -1.79 10.56 12.76
C GLU A 71 -3.18 10.92 12.22
N LYS A 72 -3.32 12.08 11.57
CA LYS A 72 -4.55 12.46 10.88
C LYS A 72 -4.86 11.55 9.69
N ALA A 73 -3.85 11.12 8.95
CA ALA A 73 -4.04 10.20 7.84
C ALA A 73 -4.49 8.80 8.32
N GLU A 74 -4.02 8.35 9.48
CA GLU A 74 -4.50 7.13 10.11
C GLU A 74 -6.00 7.19 10.44
N GLN A 75 -6.48 8.35 10.90
CA GLN A 75 -7.88 8.57 11.25
C GLN A 75 -8.78 8.92 10.06
N GLN A 76 -8.27 9.69 9.10
CA GLN A 76 -9.04 10.28 7.99
C GLN A 76 -8.76 9.66 6.63
N GLY A 77 -7.89 8.65 6.61
CA GLY A 77 -7.48 7.94 5.40
C GLY A 77 -6.32 8.60 4.65
N VAL A 78 -5.64 7.80 3.83
CA VAL A 78 -4.44 8.19 3.07
C VAL A 78 -4.71 9.37 2.11
N LYS A 79 -5.91 9.51 1.59
CA LYS A 79 -6.31 10.65 0.75
C LYS A 79 -6.10 12.00 1.44
N HIS A 80 -6.30 12.07 2.76
CA HIS A 80 -6.08 13.30 3.53
C HIS A 80 -4.61 13.71 3.51
N LEU A 81 -3.70 12.75 3.70
CA LEU A 81 -2.25 12.96 3.58
C LEU A 81 -1.87 13.46 2.18
N LEU A 82 -2.43 12.86 1.14
CA LEU A 82 -2.11 13.22 -0.25
C LEU A 82 -2.66 14.58 -0.68
N LYS A 83 -3.65 15.13 0.01
CA LYS A 83 -4.15 16.49 -0.24
C LYS A 83 -3.28 17.58 0.38
N ASP A 84 -2.41 17.23 1.33
CA ASP A 84 -1.51 18.19 1.94
C ASP A 84 -0.43 18.64 0.93
N ASN A 85 -0.26 19.97 0.83
CA ASN A 85 0.74 20.58 -0.05
C ASN A 85 2.10 20.79 0.65
N GLY A 86 2.21 20.44 1.91
CA GLY A 86 3.45 20.48 2.68
C GLY A 86 4.42 19.38 2.26
N VAL A 87 5.63 19.42 2.84
CA VAL A 87 6.73 18.48 2.51
C VAL A 87 6.30 17.02 2.66
N TYR A 88 5.57 16.68 3.71
CA TYR A 88 5.15 15.31 3.98
C TYR A 88 4.10 14.81 2.99
N GLY A 89 3.11 15.64 2.64
CA GLY A 89 2.11 15.29 1.65
C GLY A 89 2.70 15.15 0.24
N GLN A 90 3.62 16.05 -0.13
CA GLN A 90 4.35 15.96 -1.39
C GLN A 90 5.23 14.70 -1.46
N PHE A 91 5.92 14.37 -0.36
CA PHE A 91 6.72 13.15 -0.28
C PHE A 91 5.85 11.91 -0.41
N ALA A 92 4.75 11.82 0.36
CA ALA A 92 3.81 10.71 0.29
C ALA A 92 3.22 10.53 -1.12
N TRP A 93 2.81 11.64 -1.76
CA TRP A 93 2.34 11.62 -3.14
C TRP A 93 3.41 11.10 -4.10
N ARG A 94 4.63 11.62 -3.98
CA ARG A 94 5.75 11.22 -4.85
C ARG A 94 6.04 9.72 -4.78
N VAL A 95 6.01 9.15 -3.58
CA VAL A 95 6.24 7.70 -3.37
C VAL A 95 5.04 6.89 -3.84
N LEU A 96 3.85 7.19 -3.30
CA LEU A 96 2.66 6.39 -3.60
C LEU A 96 2.26 6.48 -5.07
N SER A 97 2.28 7.67 -5.67
CA SER A 97 1.88 7.79 -7.07
C SER A 97 2.75 6.98 -8.03
N ARG A 98 4.04 6.85 -7.75
CA ARG A 98 4.94 6.02 -8.56
C ARG A 98 4.67 4.55 -8.37
N SER A 99 4.57 4.10 -7.12
CA SER A 99 4.32 2.69 -6.80
C SER A 99 2.97 2.23 -7.33
N LEU A 100 1.92 3.06 -7.19
CA LEU A 100 0.57 2.72 -7.66
C LEU A 100 0.45 2.78 -9.19
N CYS A 101 1.11 3.74 -9.85
CA CYS A 101 1.19 3.76 -11.31
C CYS A 101 1.94 2.53 -11.84
N TYR A 102 3.07 2.17 -11.21
CA TYR A 102 3.81 0.97 -11.60
C TYR A 102 2.95 -0.28 -11.45
N ALA A 103 2.29 -0.49 -10.31
CA ALA A 103 1.37 -1.60 -10.12
C ALA A 103 0.26 -1.66 -11.19
N ALA A 104 -0.32 -0.50 -11.52
CA ALA A 104 -1.36 -0.43 -12.55
C ALA A 104 -0.83 -0.70 -13.98
N SER A 105 0.43 -0.36 -14.26
CA SER A 105 1.06 -0.63 -15.56
C SER A 105 1.39 -2.11 -15.79
N LEU A 106 1.45 -2.91 -14.71
CA LEU A 106 1.71 -4.35 -14.81
C LEU A 106 0.49 -5.17 -15.26
N ILE A 107 -0.68 -4.55 -15.37
CA ILE A 107 -1.86 -5.18 -15.95
C ILE A 107 -1.93 -4.80 -17.44
N PRO A 108 -2.02 -5.78 -18.38
CA PRO A 108 -2.25 -7.23 -18.17
C PRO A 108 -0.99 -8.10 -18.08
N GLU A 109 0.20 -7.56 -18.12
CA GLU A 109 1.43 -8.33 -18.31
C GLU A 109 1.67 -9.37 -17.19
N VAL A 110 1.45 -8.97 -15.92
CA VAL A 110 1.72 -9.81 -14.74
C VAL A 110 0.45 -10.49 -14.23
N GLY A 111 -0.72 -9.94 -14.54
CA GLY A 111 -1.99 -10.48 -14.10
C GLY A 111 -3.18 -9.80 -14.75
N ASP A 112 -4.30 -10.51 -14.83
CA ASP A 112 -5.52 -10.03 -15.50
C ASP A 112 -6.42 -9.20 -14.58
N SER A 113 -6.11 -9.20 -13.28
CA SER A 113 -6.94 -8.55 -12.26
C SER A 113 -6.11 -7.89 -11.17
N PRO A 114 -6.67 -6.90 -10.45
CA PRO A 114 -6.01 -6.24 -9.33
C PRO A 114 -5.72 -7.18 -8.16
N VAL A 115 -6.50 -8.26 -8.01
CA VAL A 115 -6.43 -9.18 -6.85
C VAL A 115 -5.05 -9.82 -6.70
N GLY A 116 -4.46 -10.30 -7.81
CA GLY A 116 -3.16 -10.97 -7.76
C GLY A 116 -2.04 -10.04 -7.32
N ILE A 117 -2.04 -8.79 -7.81
CA ILE A 117 -1.04 -7.78 -7.44
C ILE A 117 -1.23 -7.33 -5.98
N ASP A 118 -2.48 -7.09 -5.57
CA ASP A 118 -2.80 -6.71 -4.19
C ASP A 118 -2.41 -7.82 -3.21
N ASP A 119 -2.70 -9.07 -3.54
CA ASP A 119 -2.31 -10.23 -2.73
C ASP A 119 -0.79 -10.39 -2.65
N ALA A 120 -0.07 -10.20 -3.74
CA ALA A 120 1.39 -10.25 -3.75
C ALA A 120 2.00 -9.22 -2.79
N MET A 121 1.45 -8.00 -2.76
CA MET A 121 1.92 -6.95 -1.84
C MET A 121 1.52 -7.22 -0.39
N LYS A 122 0.30 -7.68 -0.14
CA LYS A 122 -0.16 -8.02 1.21
C LYS A 122 0.59 -9.22 1.79
N LEU A 123 0.76 -10.28 1.02
CA LEU A 123 1.37 -11.53 1.49
C LEU A 123 2.91 -11.50 1.44
N GLY A 124 3.48 -10.85 0.42
CA GLY A 124 4.93 -10.79 0.23
C GLY A 124 5.61 -9.70 1.04
N TYR A 125 4.96 -8.56 1.24
CA TYR A 125 5.53 -7.38 1.87
C TYR A 125 4.79 -6.91 3.12
N ASN A 126 3.79 -7.69 3.57
CA ASN A 126 2.98 -7.39 4.75
C ASN A 126 2.28 -6.01 4.68
N TRP A 127 1.86 -5.60 3.50
CA TRP A 127 1.03 -4.42 3.36
C TRP A 127 -0.37 -4.68 3.91
N ILE A 128 -0.95 -3.70 4.59
CA ILE A 128 -2.32 -3.80 5.12
C ILE A 128 -3.33 -3.79 3.96
N LYS A 129 -3.08 -2.96 2.93
CA LYS A 129 -3.88 -2.84 1.71
C LYS A 129 -2.97 -2.98 0.50
N GLY A 130 -3.46 -3.64 -0.53
CA GLY A 130 -2.77 -3.71 -1.80
C GLY A 130 -2.87 -2.39 -2.59
N PRO A 131 -2.11 -2.26 -3.69
CA PRO A 131 -2.09 -1.07 -4.53
C PRO A 131 -3.45 -0.60 -5.02
N PHE A 132 -4.30 -1.51 -5.46
CA PHE A 132 -5.62 -1.18 -6.00
C PHE A 132 -6.65 -0.90 -4.91
N GLU A 133 -6.56 -1.58 -3.76
CA GLU A 133 -7.33 -1.22 -2.56
C GLU A 133 -6.98 0.21 -2.09
N LEU A 134 -5.69 0.59 -2.16
CA LEU A 134 -5.25 1.96 -1.84
C LEU A 134 -5.75 2.98 -2.87
N LEU A 135 -5.78 2.64 -4.16
CA LEU A 135 -6.34 3.50 -5.20
C LEU A 135 -7.83 3.77 -4.98
N ASP A 136 -8.58 2.77 -4.54
CA ASP A 136 -9.99 2.96 -4.20
C ASP A 136 -10.17 3.88 -2.98
N ASP A 137 -9.37 3.72 -1.93
CA ASP A 137 -9.38 4.61 -0.75
C ASP A 137 -9.01 6.06 -1.10
N ILE A 138 -8.01 6.26 -1.93
CA ILE A 138 -7.59 7.56 -2.43
C ILE A 138 -8.68 8.17 -3.31
N GLY A 139 -9.39 7.34 -4.04
CA GLY A 139 -10.34 7.68 -5.08
C GLY A 139 -9.67 7.80 -6.43
N VAL A 140 -10.06 6.91 -7.34
CA VAL A 140 -9.45 6.75 -8.67
C VAL A 140 -9.42 8.08 -9.45
N ASP A 141 -10.55 8.81 -9.47
CA ASP A 141 -10.62 10.10 -10.19
C ASP A 141 -9.69 11.17 -9.60
N PHE A 142 -9.60 11.25 -8.25
CA PHE A 142 -8.66 12.17 -7.62
C PHE A 142 -7.22 11.86 -8.02
N PHE A 143 -6.87 10.58 -8.04
CA PHE A 143 -5.53 10.12 -8.38
C PHE A 143 -5.19 10.42 -9.85
N ILE A 144 -6.09 10.10 -10.78
CA ILE A 144 -5.93 10.36 -12.22
C ILE A 144 -5.82 11.87 -12.48
N ASN A 145 -6.77 12.66 -11.96
CA ASN A 145 -6.79 14.11 -12.20
C ASN A 145 -5.50 14.80 -11.72
N ARG A 146 -4.92 14.32 -10.62
CA ARG A 146 -3.65 14.86 -10.10
C ARG A 146 -2.47 14.47 -11.00
N LEU A 147 -2.41 13.25 -11.52
CA LEU A 147 -1.40 12.84 -12.49
C LEU A 147 -1.47 13.68 -13.75
N GLU A 148 -2.68 13.89 -14.28
CA GLU A 148 -2.92 14.74 -15.47
C GLU A 148 -2.50 16.19 -15.23
N ALA A 149 -2.83 16.76 -14.06
CA ALA A 149 -2.39 18.12 -13.68
C ALA A 149 -0.86 18.26 -13.58
N GLU A 150 -0.16 17.17 -13.27
CA GLU A 150 1.31 17.10 -13.26
C GLU A 150 1.90 16.72 -14.62
N ASN A 151 1.10 16.61 -15.69
CA ASN A 151 1.49 16.15 -17.03
C ASN A 151 2.19 14.77 -17.01
N ARG A 152 1.77 13.89 -16.14
CA ARG A 152 2.29 12.52 -16.03
C ARG A 152 1.40 11.55 -16.80
N ALA A 153 2.03 10.55 -17.41
CA ALA A 153 1.30 9.48 -18.07
C ALA A 153 0.43 8.71 -17.05
N VAL A 154 -0.81 8.42 -17.44
CA VAL A 154 -1.74 7.61 -16.65
C VAL A 154 -1.80 6.22 -17.26
N PRO A 155 -1.55 5.14 -16.48
CA PRO A 155 -1.69 3.77 -16.96
C PRO A 155 -3.09 3.49 -17.51
N THR A 156 -3.18 2.71 -18.59
CA THR A 156 -4.44 2.41 -19.27
C THR A 156 -5.49 1.83 -18.32
N PHE A 157 -5.09 0.89 -17.49
CA PHE A 157 -6.00 0.25 -16.54
C PHE A 157 -6.59 1.23 -15.49
N LEU A 158 -5.83 2.27 -15.12
CA LEU A 158 -6.36 3.38 -14.31
C LEU A 158 -7.38 4.21 -15.07
N LEU A 159 -7.08 4.55 -16.34
CA LEU A 159 -8.02 5.32 -17.18
C LEU A 159 -9.35 4.59 -17.37
N GLU A 160 -9.31 3.28 -17.57
CA GLU A 160 -10.51 2.45 -17.69
C GLU A 160 -11.36 2.45 -16.40
N ALA A 161 -10.75 2.66 -15.24
CA ALA A 161 -11.43 2.73 -13.96
C ALA A 161 -11.97 4.13 -13.60
N ARG A 162 -11.79 5.13 -14.46
CA ARG A 162 -12.31 6.50 -14.25
C ARG A 162 -13.83 6.49 -14.00
N GLY A 163 -14.27 7.20 -12.97
CA GLY A 163 -15.67 7.22 -12.54
C GLY A 163 -16.13 5.95 -11.82
N SER A 164 -15.21 5.06 -11.44
CA SER A 164 -15.50 3.77 -10.83
C SER A 164 -14.44 3.41 -9.78
N SER A 165 -14.39 2.14 -9.39
CA SER A 165 -13.44 1.57 -8.45
C SER A 165 -12.83 0.28 -9.02
N PHE A 166 -11.84 -0.28 -8.33
CA PHE A 166 -11.28 -1.61 -8.63
C PHE A 166 -11.99 -2.73 -7.91
N TYR A 167 -12.62 -2.42 -6.78
CA TYR A 167 -13.40 -3.36 -5.99
C TYR A 167 -14.79 -2.81 -5.73
N ARG A 168 -15.76 -3.71 -5.63
CA ARG A 168 -17.13 -3.37 -5.23
C ARG A 168 -17.81 -4.54 -4.52
N VAL A 169 -18.77 -4.22 -3.68
CA VAL A 169 -19.72 -5.21 -3.17
C VAL A 169 -20.92 -5.22 -4.13
N HIS A 170 -21.18 -6.37 -4.71
CA HIS A 170 -22.33 -6.61 -5.57
C HIS A 170 -23.43 -7.28 -4.75
N HIS A 171 -24.63 -6.73 -4.81
CA HIS A 171 -25.81 -7.28 -4.16
C HIS A 171 -26.61 -8.11 -5.18
N ASN A 172 -26.80 -9.38 -4.88
CA ASN A 172 -27.61 -10.28 -5.72
C ASN A 172 -28.59 -11.09 -4.87
N ASP A 173 -29.42 -11.91 -5.49
CA ASP A 173 -30.44 -12.72 -4.82
C ASP A 173 -29.85 -13.78 -3.87
N HIS A 174 -28.56 -14.07 -3.97
CA HIS A 174 -27.84 -15.03 -3.13
C HIS A 174 -27.03 -14.36 -2.01
N GLY A 175 -27.10 -13.01 -1.89
CA GLY A 175 -26.39 -12.23 -0.88
C GLY A 175 -25.41 -11.21 -1.47
N ASN A 176 -24.42 -10.87 -0.69
CA ASN A 176 -23.40 -9.91 -1.06
C ASN A 176 -22.15 -10.63 -1.56
N GLU A 177 -21.60 -10.17 -2.65
CA GLU A 177 -20.42 -10.72 -3.29
C GLU A 177 -19.37 -9.63 -3.52
N LEU A 178 -18.13 -9.86 -3.12
CA LEU A 178 -17.02 -8.96 -3.44
C LEU A 178 -16.54 -9.25 -4.86
N GLN A 179 -16.53 -8.22 -5.69
CA GLN A 179 -16.11 -8.30 -7.08
C GLN A 179 -14.90 -7.39 -7.34
N CYS A 180 -14.01 -7.82 -8.23
CA CYS A 180 -12.93 -7.00 -8.76
C CYS A 180 -13.19 -6.62 -10.22
N ARG A 181 -12.62 -5.49 -10.63
CA ARG A 181 -12.65 -5.00 -12.01
C ARG A 181 -11.58 -5.69 -12.84
N LEU A 182 -11.96 -6.18 -14.01
CA LEU A 182 -11.06 -6.68 -15.03
C LEU A 182 -10.79 -5.63 -16.11
N ILE A 183 -9.82 -5.90 -16.98
CA ILE A 183 -9.58 -5.15 -18.21
C ILE A 183 -10.86 -5.08 -19.03
N GLY A 184 -11.09 -3.93 -19.67
CA GLY A 184 -12.33 -3.69 -20.42
C GLY A 184 -13.54 -3.40 -19.53
N GLY A 185 -13.32 -3.21 -18.22
CA GLY A 185 -14.35 -2.74 -17.29
C GLY A 185 -15.34 -3.78 -16.80
N GLN A 186 -15.10 -5.05 -17.09
CA GLN A 186 -15.95 -6.14 -16.60
C GLN A 186 -15.71 -6.37 -15.09
N TRP A 187 -16.75 -6.90 -14.42
CA TRP A 187 -16.69 -7.24 -13.00
C TRP A 187 -16.70 -8.76 -12.83
N GLN A 188 -15.84 -9.25 -11.97
CA GLN A 188 -15.74 -10.67 -11.67
C GLN A 188 -15.74 -10.87 -10.15
N ALA A 189 -16.47 -11.89 -9.69
CA ALA A 189 -16.43 -12.34 -8.30
C ALA A 189 -15.00 -12.77 -7.91
N ILE A 190 -14.55 -12.33 -6.74
CA ILE A 190 -13.26 -12.77 -6.21
C ILE A 190 -13.44 -14.21 -5.71
N GLN A 191 -12.77 -15.13 -6.39
CA GLN A 191 -12.75 -16.53 -6.00
C GLN A 191 -11.49 -16.85 -5.21
N ARG A 192 -11.63 -17.68 -4.20
CA ARG A 192 -10.53 -18.23 -3.40
C ARG A 192 -10.55 -19.75 -3.49
N ASP A 193 -9.39 -20.35 -3.34
CA ASP A 193 -9.29 -21.81 -3.31
C ASP A 193 -10.16 -22.39 -2.20
N GLU A 194 -10.66 -23.60 -2.42
CA GLU A 194 -11.49 -24.30 -1.44
C GLU A 194 -10.79 -24.40 -0.08
N GLY A 195 -11.52 -24.08 0.98
CA GLY A 195 -10.99 -24.06 2.35
C GLY A 195 -10.21 -22.80 2.75
N ILE A 196 -9.98 -21.86 1.81
CA ILE A 196 -9.36 -20.57 2.13
C ILE A 196 -10.43 -19.51 2.35
N VAL A 197 -10.47 -18.98 3.57
CA VAL A 197 -11.33 -17.85 3.94
C VAL A 197 -10.45 -16.66 4.34
N ARG A 198 -10.65 -15.53 3.66
CA ARG A 198 -10.04 -14.25 4.05
C ARG A 198 -11.08 -13.39 4.73
N PHE A 199 -10.98 -13.28 6.03
CA PHE A 199 -11.97 -12.53 6.81
C PHE A 199 -12.03 -11.05 6.40
N THR A 200 -10.92 -10.42 6.04
CA THR A 200 -10.87 -9.03 5.53
C THR A 200 -11.71 -8.81 4.27
N GLU A 201 -11.94 -9.84 3.48
CA GLU A 201 -12.83 -9.81 2.31
C GLU A 201 -14.27 -10.13 2.74
N LYS A 202 -14.46 -11.19 3.52
CA LYS A 202 -15.79 -11.62 3.99
C LYS A 202 -16.51 -10.54 4.79
N ARG A 203 -15.82 -9.84 5.70
CA ARG A 203 -16.43 -8.76 6.48
C ARG A 203 -17.01 -7.61 5.65
N GLN A 204 -16.59 -7.46 4.38
CA GLN A 204 -17.17 -6.46 3.49
C GLN A 204 -18.54 -6.88 2.95
N THR A 205 -18.85 -8.18 2.98
CA THR A 205 -20.07 -8.75 2.43
C THR A 205 -21.07 -9.22 3.48
N ILE A 206 -20.65 -9.28 4.76
CA ILE A 206 -21.50 -9.67 5.90
C ILE A 206 -21.60 -8.54 6.92
N GLN A 207 -22.66 -8.58 7.73
CA GLN A 207 -22.82 -7.64 8.85
C GLN A 207 -22.40 -8.31 10.16
N PRO A 208 -21.80 -7.58 11.11
CA PRO A 208 -21.58 -8.11 12.43
C PRO A 208 -22.90 -8.39 13.14
N ILE A 209 -22.94 -9.48 13.92
CA ILE A 209 -24.11 -9.79 14.77
C ILE A 209 -24.15 -8.81 15.94
N ASN A 210 -22.98 -8.46 16.47
CA ASN A 210 -22.86 -7.44 17.51
C ASN A 210 -21.52 -6.71 17.41
N THR A 211 -21.51 -5.45 17.83
CA THR A 211 -20.34 -4.58 17.82
C THR A 211 -20.28 -3.79 19.12
N CYS A 212 -19.10 -3.71 19.71
CA CYS A 212 -18.78 -2.79 20.80
C CYS A 212 -17.59 -1.91 20.40
N ALA A 213 -17.13 -1.04 21.30
CA ALA A 213 -16.04 -0.12 21.01
C ALA A 213 -14.70 -0.81 20.65
N VAL A 214 -14.48 -2.02 21.15
CA VAL A 214 -13.21 -2.73 21.05
C VAL A 214 -13.25 -3.99 20.18
N ALA A 215 -14.45 -4.51 19.87
CA ALA A 215 -14.60 -5.73 19.08
C ALA A 215 -15.93 -5.79 18.34
N SER A 216 -15.94 -6.54 17.24
CA SER A 216 -17.15 -6.99 16.54
C SER A 216 -17.12 -8.50 16.41
N TRP A 217 -18.29 -9.15 16.44
CA TRP A 217 -18.35 -10.57 16.15
C TRP A 217 -19.32 -10.89 15.03
N TYR A 218 -18.97 -11.92 14.27
CA TYR A 218 -19.66 -12.33 13.04
C TYR A 218 -19.94 -13.83 13.10
N ASP A 219 -21.01 -14.26 12.46
CA ASP A 219 -21.23 -15.66 12.11
C ASP A 219 -20.74 -15.89 10.68
N LEU A 220 -19.81 -16.79 10.54
CA LEU A 220 -19.27 -17.21 9.27
C LEU A 220 -19.51 -18.72 9.12
N ASP A 221 -20.65 -19.08 8.52
CA ASP A 221 -21.04 -20.46 8.28
C ASP A 221 -20.98 -21.33 9.57
N ASN A 222 -21.61 -20.85 10.65
CA ASN A 222 -21.60 -21.43 12.01
C ASN A 222 -20.23 -21.35 12.74
N ILE A 223 -19.31 -20.51 12.25
CA ILE A 223 -18.08 -20.21 12.94
C ILE A 223 -18.16 -18.79 13.51
N ALA A 224 -18.08 -18.65 14.83
CA ALA A 224 -17.99 -17.34 15.46
C ALA A 224 -16.61 -16.71 15.23
N VAL A 225 -16.57 -15.58 14.56
CA VAL A 225 -15.33 -14.81 14.31
C VAL A 225 -15.40 -13.53 15.11
N VAL A 226 -14.41 -13.28 15.96
CA VAL A 226 -14.27 -12.04 16.74
C VAL A 226 -13.15 -11.19 16.16
N GLU A 227 -13.49 -9.99 15.71
CA GLU A 227 -12.54 -9.00 15.21
C GLU A 227 -12.31 -7.94 16.29
N PHE A 228 -11.05 -7.74 16.69
CA PHE A 228 -10.68 -6.71 17.65
C PHE A 228 -10.34 -5.40 16.94
N HIS A 229 -10.83 -4.27 17.47
CA HIS A 229 -10.58 -2.93 16.96
C HIS A 229 -9.64 -2.13 17.87
N SER A 230 -9.25 -2.71 19.02
CA SER A 230 -8.37 -2.06 19.97
C SER A 230 -6.96 -1.87 19.37
N LYS A 231 -6.28 -0.81 19.78
CA LYS A 231 -4.90 -0.55 19.37
C LYS A 231 -4.00 -1.74 19.72
N ALA A 232 -3.27 -2.24 18.73
CA ALA A 232 -2.41 -3.42 18.85
C ALA A 232 -3.16 -4.72 19.27
N ASN A 233 -4.47 -4.80 19.04
CA ASN A 233 -5.33 -5.91 19.44
C ASN A 233 -5.21 -6.24 20.96
N ALA A 234 -4.92 -5.22 21.77
CA ALA A 234 -4.82 -5.39 23.21
C ALA A 234 -6.21 -5.60 23.83
N LEU A 235 -6.32 -6.58 24.69
CA LEU A 235 -7.50 -6.81 25.53
C LEU A 235 -7.16 -6.26 26.92
N ASP A 236 -7.95 -5.33 27.42
CA ASP A 236 -7.93 -4.88 28.79
C ASP A 236 -9.18 -5.35 29.54
N ALA A 237 -9.21 -5.12 30.84
CA ALA A 237 -10.21 -5.72 31.72
C ALA A 237 -11.55 -4.94 31.79
N GLU A 238 -11.78 -3.98 30.86
CA GLU A 238 -13.03 -3.21 30.81
C GLU A 238 -14.07 -3.80 29.89
#